data_37af5c847f206bac6662ee30507a686f
#
_entry.id   37af5c847f206bac6662ee30507a686f
#
_cell.length_a   1.000
_cell.length_b   1.000
_cell.length_c   1.000
_cell.angle_alpha   90.00
_cell.angle_beta   90.00
_cell.angle_gamma   90.00
#
_symmetry.space_group_name_H-M   'P 1'
#
loop_
_entity.id
_entity.type
_entity.pdbx_description
1 polymer ?
#
loop_
_entity_poly.entity_id
_entity_poly.type
_entity_poly.pdbx_seq_one_letter_code
_entity_poly.pdbx_strand_id
1 'polypeptide(L)'
;MALGDVFCGAIGTSQNFIPRHFANIYDCCMRNDFAAAAKWQDEANRFVELLVSNENWSVWKAMMKHVGIDCGAARKPYAPLSPAEERKWIRRFAALKIAGKEVK
;
A
#
# COMPACT_ATOMS: atom_id res chain seq x y z
N MET A 1 -0.80 -13.58 -5.15
CA MET A 1 -0.90 -14.22 -3.83
C MET A 1 -1.90 -15.36 -3.94
N ALA A 2 -1.46 -16.60 -3.84
CA ALA A 2 -2.34 -17.74 -3.87
C ALA A 2 -2.91 -17.94 -2.45
N LEU A 3 -4.09 -17.42 -2.21
CA LEU A 3 -4.91 -17.83 -1.08
C LEU A 3 -5.59 -19.13 -1.49
N GLY A 4 -4.83 -20.23 -1.49
CA GLY A 4 -5.41 -21.56 -1.61
C GLY A 4 -5.80 -22.08 -0.22
N ASP A 5 -6.25 -23.31 -0.15
CA ASP A 5 -6.71 -23.98 1.09
C ASP A 5 -5.68 -24.02 2.23
N VAL A 6 -4.45 -23.59 1.96
CA VAL A 6 -3.32 -23.63 2.92
C VAL A 6 -3.15 -22.31 3.68
N PHE A 7 -3.62 -21.17 3.16
CA PHE A 7 -3.42 -19.85 3.77
C PHE A 7 -4.75 -19.26 4.24
N CYS A 8 -4.83 -18.94 5.54
CA CYS A 8 -6.01 -18.33 6.15
C CYS A 8 -5.94 -16.79 6.20
N GLY A 9 -4.82 -16.19 5.81
CA GLY A 9 -4.64 -14.74 5.84
C GLY A 9 -3.25 -14.28 5.40
N ALA A 10 -3.06 -12.99 5.38
CA ALA A 10 -1.78 -12.36 5.05
C ALA A 10 -1.54 -11.15 5.94
N ILE A 11 -0.28 -10.91 6.29
CA ILE A 11 0.18 -9.72 7.04
C ILE A 11 1.28 -9.07 6.23
N GLY A 12 1.02 -7.88 5.71
CA GLY A 12 1.99 -7.14 4.91
C GLY A 12 1.87 -5.64 5.12
N THR A 13 2.99 -4.92 5.03
CA THR A 13 3.03 -3.46 5.23
C THR A 13 2.12 -2.71 4.27
N SER A 14 2.05 -3.14 3.01
CA SER A 14 1.19 -2.53 1.98
C SER A 14 -0.30 -2.56 2.33
N GLN A 15 -0.73 -3.52 3.14
CA GLN A 15 -2.12 -3.64 3.58
C GLN A 15 -2.57 -2.47 4.47
N ASN A 16 -1.64 -1.79 5.13
CA ASN A 16 -1.96 -0.59 5.91
C ASN A 16 -2.35 0.61 5.04
N PHE A 17 -1.92 0.63 3.78
CA PHE A 17 -2.17 1.75 2.86
C PHE A 17 -3.37 1.50 1.95
N ILE A 18 -3.56 0.27 1.51
CA ILE A 18 -4.60 -0.12 0.55
C ILE A 18 -5.37 -1.37 1.01
N PRO A 19 -5.97 -1.33 2.23
CA PRO A 19 -6.66 -2.49 2.81
C PRO A 19 -7.79 -3.01 1.95
N ARG A 20 -8.56 -2.12 1.29
CA ARG A 20 -9.69 -2.53 0.43
C ARG A 20 -9.25 -3.33 -0.79
N HIS A 21 -8.09 -3.03 -1.38
CA HIS A 21 -7.56 -3.81 -2.49
C HIS A 21 -7.31 -5.26 -2.07
N PHE A 22 -6.69 -5.45 -0.91
CA PHE A 22 -6.43 -6.79 -0.40
C PHE A 22 -7.70 -7.52 0.03
N ALA A 23 -8.66 -6.83 0.63
CA ALA A 23 -9.97 -7.39 0.93
C ALA A 23 -10.69 -7.83 -0.35
N ASN A 24 -10.70 -7.00 -1.40
CA ASN A 24 -11.31 -7.33 -2.68
C ASN A 24 -10.62 -8.53 -3.37
N ILE A 25 -9.29 -8.62 -3.30
CA ILE A 25 -8.55 -9.80 -3.79
C ILE A 25 -9.03 -11.05 -3.06
N TYR A 26 -9.09 -10.99 -1.74
CA TYR A 26 -9.55 -12.10 -0.92
C TYR A 26 -10.98 -12.52 -1.29
N ASP A 27 -11.91 -11.57 -1.33
CA ASP A 27 -13.32 -11.84 -1.65
C ASP A 27 -13.50 -12.44 -3.05
N CYS A 28 -12.74 -11.94 -4.03
CA CYS A 28 -12.75 -12.50 -5.38
C CYS A 28 -12.23 -13.94 -5.39
N CYS A 29 -11.14 -14.23 -4.67
CA CYS A 29 -10.62 -15.58 -4.55
C CYS A 29 -11.62 -16.54 -3.88
N MET A 30 -12.29 -16.09 -2.83
CA MET A 30 -13.31 -16.91 -2.14
C MET A 30 -14.52 -17.24 -3.03
N ARG A 31 -14.79 -16.42 -4.04
CA ARG A 31 -15.84 -16.67 -5.04
C ARG A 31 -15.30 -17.39 -6.28
N ASN A 32 -14.04 -17.80 -6.32
CA ASN A 32 -13.34 -18.36 -7.47
C ASN A 32 -13.31 -17.41 -8.70
N ASP A 33 -13.46 -16.11 -8.50
CA ASP A 33 -13.32 -15.08 -9.54
C ASP A 33 -11.87 -14.61 -9.65
N PHE A 34 -11.02 -15.48 -10.14
CA PHE A 34 -9.58 -15.20 -10.25
C PHE A 34 -9.26 -14.11 -11.29
N ALA A 35 -10.12 -13.90 -12.27
CA ALA A 35 -9.95 -12.85 -13.27
C ALA A 35 -10.14 -11.45 -12.63
N ALA A 36 -11.14 -11.30 -11.77
CA ALA A 36 -11.32 -10.07 -11.00
C ALA A 36 -10.23 -9.89 -9.94
N ALA A 37 -9.84 -10.97 -9.25
CA ALA A 37 -8.75 -10.94 -8.29
C ALA A 37 -7.43 -10.44 -8.92
N ALA A 38 -7.11 -10.90 -10.13
CA ALA A 38 -5.92 -10.47 -10.86
C ALA A 38 -5.90 -8.97 -11.14
N LYS A 39 -7.04 -8.36 -11.49
CA LYS A 39 -7.14 -6.90 -11.72
C LYS A 39 -6.84 -6.10 -10.45
N TRP A 40 -7.40 -6.52 -9.31
CA TRP A 40 -7.09 -5.89 -8.03
C TRP A 40 -5.62 -6.09 -7.62
N GLN A 41 -5.07 -7.26 -7.92
CA GLN A 41 -3.67 -7.55 -7.66
C GLN A 41 -2.74 -6.68 -8.51
N ASP A 42 -3.05 -6.44 -9.78
CA ASP A 42 -2.26 -5.56 -10.65
C ASP A 42 -2.23 -4.12 -10.13
N GLU A 43 -3.35 -3.61 -9.62
CA GLU A 43 -3.38 -2.30 -8.97
C GLU A 43 -2.53 -2.29 -7.70
N ALA A 44 -2.65 -3.32 -6.87
CA ALA A 44 -1.85 -3.45 -5.65
C ALA A 44 -0.35 -3.56 -5.96
N ASN A 45 0.04 -4.28 -7.01
CA ASN A 45 1.43 -4.42 -7.44
C ASN A 45 2.05 -3.07 -7.79
N ARG A 46 1.35 -2.21 -8.54
CA ARG A 46 1.82 -0.85 -8.85
C ARG A 46 2.08 -0.02 -7.61
N PHE A 47 1.25 -0.18 -6.59
CA PHE A 47 1.48 0.47 -5.31
C PHE A 47 2.70 -0.11 -4.59
N VAL A 48 2.82 -1.43 -4.54
CA VAL A 48 3.95 -2.11 -3.91
C VAL A 48 5.27 -1.75 -4.59
N GLU A 49 5.31 -1.68 -5.92
CA GLU A 49 6.49 -1.23 -6.68
C GLU A 49 6.92 0.17 -6.26
N LEU A 50 5.98 1.10 -6.11
CA LEU A 50 6.28 2.43 -5.59
C LEU A 50 6.81 2.38 -4.16
N LEU A 51 6.19 1.57 -3.30
CA LEU A 51 6.56 1.44 -1.90
C LEU A 51 7.98 0.91 -1.72
N VAL A 52 8.35 -0.14 -2.48
CA VAL A 52 9.66 -0.79 -2.39
C VAL A 52 10.74 -0.07 -3.22
N SER A 53 10.37 0.87 -4.08
CA SER A 53 11.34 1.69 -4.82
C SER A 53 12.16 2.63 -3.94
N ASN A 54 11.88 2.64 -2.64
CA ASN A 54 12.54 3.46 -1.64
C ASN A 54 12.86 2.64 -0.39
N GLU A 55 14.11 2.68 0.03
CA GLU A 55 14.59 1.99 1.23
C GLU A 55 14.42 2.81 2.52
N ASN A 56 14.02 4.10 2.41
CA ASN A 56 13.83 4.97 3.57
C ASN A 56 12.40 4.89 4.11
N TRP A 57 12.23 4.27 5.24
CA TRP A 57 10.93 4.12 5.90
C TRP A 57 10.27 5.46 6.31
N SER A 58 11.01 6.56 6.31
CA SER A 58 10.43 7.89 6.48
C SER A 58 9.43 8.23 5.35
N VAL A 59 9.65 7.70 4.14
CA VAL A 59 8.69 7.81 3.03
C VAL A 59 7.39 7.09 3.36
N TRP A 60 7.46 5.90 3.93
CA TRP A 60 6.27 5.15 4.33
C TRP A 60 5.48 5.87 5.41
N LYS A 61 6.17 6.51 6.36
CA LYS A 61 5.53 7.33 7.40
C LYS A 61 4.81 8.56 6.80
N ALA A 62 5.44 9.23 5.84
CA ALA A 62 4.82 10.35 5.12
C ALA A 62 3.59 9.90 4.31
N MET A 63 3.67 8.73 3.68
CA MET A 63 2.53 8.15 2.95
C MET A 63 1.38 7.76 3.90
N MET A 64 1.67 7.19 5.07
CA MET A 64 0.66 6.91 6.10
C MET A 64 -0.02 8.18 6.58
N LYS A 65 0.73 9.24 6.83
CA LYS A 65 0.18 10.55 7.19
C LYS A 65 -0.75 11.10 6.11
N HIS A 66 -0.38 10.91 4.83
CA HIS A 66 -1.23 11.31 3.71
C HIS A 66 -2.57 10.57 3.67
N VAL A 67 -2.61 9.29 4.05
CA VAL A 67 -3.86 8.54 4.16
C VAL A 67 -4.61 8.77 5.48
N GLY A 68 -4.16 9.70 6.29
CA GLY A 68 -4.87 10.16 7.49
C GLY A 68 -4.37 9.58 8.82
N ILE A 69 -3.29 8.81 8.83
CA ILE A 69 -2.74 8.18 10.03
C ILE A 69 -1.32 8.70 10.26
N ASP A 70 -1.16 9.66 11.16
CA ASP A 70 0.16 10.16 11.56
C ASP A 70 0.83 9.18 12.54
N CYS A 71 1.79 8.41 12.02
CA CYS A 71 2.57 7.46 12.81
C CYS A 71 3.85 8.06 13.40
N GLY A 72 4.02 9.39 13.33
CA GLY A 72 5.24 10.07 13.75
C GLY A 72 6.44 9.79 12.82
N ALA A 73 7.64 10.12 13.29
CA ALA A 73 8.88 9.94 12.53
C ALA A 73 9.36 8.47 12.53
N ALA A 74 10.08 8.10 11.50
CA ALA A 74 10.80 6.83 11.48
C ALA A 74 11.97 6.87 12.49
N ARG A 75 12.25 5.72 13.09
CA ARG A 75 13.40 5.59 14.00
C ARG A 75 14.71 5.52 13.21
N LYS A 76 15.82 5.88 13.86
CA LYS A 76 17.16 5.67 13.30
C LYS A 76 17.33 4.18 12.92
N PRO A 77 18.04 3.86 11.85
CA PRO A 77 18.95 4.73 11.07
C PRO A 77 18.28 5.51 9.93
N TYR A 78 16.94 5.48 9.79
CA TYR A 78 16.26 6.16 8.68
C TYR A 78 16.31 7.68 8.83
N ALA A 79 16.79 8.34 7.77
CA ALA A 79 16.88 9.79 7.74
C ALA A 79 15.48 10.42 7.60
N PRO A 80 15.20 11.54 8.30
CA PRO A 80 13.97 12.30 8.07
C PRO A 80 13.95 12.85 6.63
N LEU A 81 12.76 12.98 6.07
CA LEU A 81 12.58 13.62 4.77
C LEU A 81 12.60 15.13 4.89
N SER A 82 13.22 15.79 3.91
CA SER A 82 12.97 17.21 3.71
C SER A 82 11.53 17.46 3.23
N PRO A 83 10.95 18.65 3.45
CA PRO A 83 9.61 18.95 2.96
C PRO A 83 9.44 18.81 1.44
N ALA A 84 10.52 19.00 0.67
CA ALA A 84 10.51 18.83 -0.78
C ALA A 84 10.42 17.35 -1.17
N GLU A 85 11.17 16.49 -0.49
CA GLU A 85 11.14 15.04 -0.69
C GLU A 85 9.77 14.47 -0.28
N GLU A 86 9.24 14.88 0.86
CA GLU A 86 7.92 14.46 1.30
C GLU A 86 6.85 14.78 0.24
N ARG A 87 6.82 16.03 -0.26
CA ARG A 87 5.89 16.44 -1.33
C ARG A 87 6.08 15.64 -2.61
N LYS A 88 7.33 15.32 -3.00
CA LYS A 88 7.64 14.50 -4.17
C LYS A 88 7.02 13.11 -4.05
N TRP A 89 7.21 12.46 -2.91
CA TRP A 89 6.70 11.11 -2.68
C TRP A 89 5.18 11.07 -2.60
N ILE A 90 4.57 12.03 -1.91
CA ILE A 90 3.10 12.16 -1.84
C ILE A 90 2.49 12.35 -3.23
N ARG A 91 3.11 13.17 -4.10
CA ARG A 91 2.63 13.33 -5.49
C ARG A 91 2.69 12.01 -6.27
N ARG A 92 3.79 11.26 -6.16
CA ARG A 92 3.93 9.95 -6.81
C ARG A 92 2.86 8.96 -6.32
N PHE A 93 2.62 8.95 -5.03
CA PHE A 93 1.62 8.11 -4.41
C PHE A 93 0.20 8.51 -4.87
N ALA A 94 -0.15 9.78 -4.83
CA ALA A 94 -1.45 10.28 -5.27
C ALA A 94 -1.70 10.03 -6.78
N ALA A 95 -0.64 10.06 -7.60
CA ALA A 95 -0.74 9.81 -9.03
C ALA A 95 -1.18 8.39 -9.39
N LEU A 96 -0.97 7.42 -8.50
CA LEU A 96 -1.47 6.05 -8.69
C LEU A 96 -3.01 5.97 -8.65
N LYS A 97 -3.69 6.97 -8.08
CA LYS A 97 -5.15 7.04 -7.91
C LYS A 97 -5.75 5.81 -7.19
N ILE A 98 -4.95 5.15 -6.41
CA ILE A 98 -5.30 3.94 -5.65
C ILE A 98 -5.74 4.34 -4.24
N ALA A 99 -4.92 5.11 -3.53
CA ALA A 99 -5.15 5.48 -2.14
C ALA A 99 -6.37 6.40 -1.93
N GLY A 100 -6.74 7.24 -2.90
CA GLY A 100 -7.90 8.13 -2.78
C GLY A 100 -9.25 7.40 -2.75
N LYS A 101 -9.28 6.12 -3.08
CA LYS A 101 -10.48 5.27 -3.01
C LYS A 101 -10.67 4.61 -1.65
N GLU A 102 -9.65 4.67 -0.80
CA GLU A 102 -9.57 3.89 0.44
C GLU A 102 -9.93 4.72 1.68
N VAL A 103 -9.73 6.03 1.61
CA VAL A 103 -9.97 6.95 2.73
C VAL A 103 -11.34 7.57 2.59
N LYS A 104 -12.33 6.83 2.97
CA LYS A 104 -13.62 7.36 3.39
C LYS A 104 -14.16 6.54 4.53
#